data_aa33426dc8873f4e44e006a90d46c577
#
_entry.id   aa33426dc8873f4e44e006a90d46c577
#
_cell.length_a   1.000
_cell.length_b   1.000
_cell.length_c   1.000
_cell.angle_alpha   90.00
_cell.angle_beta   90.00
_cell.angle_gamma   90.00
#
_symmetry.space_group_name_H-M   'P 1'
#
loop_
_entity.id
_entity.type
_entity.pdbx_description
1 polymer ?
#
loop_
_entity_poly.entity_id
_entity_poly.type
_entity_poly.pdbx_seq_one_letter_code
_entity_poly.pdbx_strand_id
1 'polypeptide(L)'
;DKYWLFRRESFNLLRSKLKSLRTAPFIEDVVVPADSFPEFMPRFERILDRHKLLYTIAGHAGDGNLHVIPLMKLSDNHNVESLKVISDEVYSLVQEYRGSITGEHNDGLIHAPFLHYMYDDEMLELFQKVKNIFDPNNIFNPGKKVGVRWEDIVEYIDRRI
;
A
#
# COMPACT_ATOMS: atom_id res chain seq x y z
N ASP A 1 -27.03 0.73 12.39
CA ASP A 1 -26.29 1.79 13.07
C ASP A 1 -25.14 1.27 13.95
N LYS A 2 -25.34 0.17 14.73
CA LYS A 2 -24.29 -0.40 15.61
C LYS A 2 -23.05 -0.85 14.84
N TYR A 3 -23.20 -1.47 13.67
CA TYR A 3 -22.09 -1.94 12.83
C TYR A 3 -21.32 -0.78 12.20
N TRP A 4 -21.99 0.27 11.78
CA TRP A 4 -21.36 1.49 11.28
C TRP A 4 -20.56 2.22 12.34
N LEU A 5 -21.06 2.26 13.57
CA LEU A 5 -20.31 2.82 14.70
C LEU A 5 -19.04 2.00 14.95
N PHE A 6 -19.14 0.68 14.94
CA PHE A 6 -18.02 -0.23 15.15
C PHE A 6 -16.92 -0.04 14.08
N ARG A 7 -17.32 0.05 12.81
CA ARG A 7 -16.39 0.33 11.70
C ARG A 7 -15.67 1.67 11.88
N ARG A 8 -16.41 2.71 12.22
CA ARG A 8 -15.87 4.08 12.36
C ARG A 8 -14.92 4.22 13.55
N GLU A 9 -15.23 3.57 14.67
CA GLU A 9 -14.46 3.71 15.91
C GLU A 9 -13.30 2.70 16.03
N SER A 10 -13.28 1.63 15.22
CA SER A 10 -12.25 0.57 15.30
C SER A 10 -10.83 1.12 15.14
N PHE A 11 -10.61 2.04 14.20
CA PHE A 11 -9.32 2.67 13.94
C PHE A 11 -8.83 3.54 15.12
N ASN A 12 -9.73 4.34 15.70
CA ASN A 12 -9.42 5.19 16.84
C ASN A 12 -9.09 4.35 18.07
N LEU A 13 -9.81 3.26 18.26
CA LEU A 13 -9.58 2.33 19.38
C LEU A 13 -8.21 1.63 19.23
N LEU A 14 -7.87 1.20 18.02
CA LEU A 14 -6.58 0.58 17.73
C LEU A 14 -5.43 1.55 18.04
N ARG A 15 -5.48 2.77 17.50
CA ARG A 15 -4.48 3.80 17.73
C ARG A 15 -4.33 4.18 19.21
N SER A 16 -5.43 4.22 19.97
CA SER A 16 -5.38 4.55 21.38
C SER A 16 -4.71 3.49 22.26
N LYS A 17 -4.77 2.23 21.84
CA LYS A 17 -4.21 1.08 22.58
C LYS A 17 -2.73 0.83 22.26
N LEU A 18 -2.26 1.22 21.08
CA LEU A 18 -0.92 0.90 20.58
C LEU A 18 -0.02 2.14 20.54
N LYS A 19 0.33 2.65 21.72
CA LYS A 19 1.09 3.90 21.86
C LYS A 19 2.51 3.86 21.29
N SER A 20 3.11 2.68 21.15
CA SER A 20 4.48 2.49 20.65
C SER A 20 4.58 2.08 19.17
N LEU A 21 3.44 1.88 18.50
CA LEU A 21 3.39 1.48 17.11
C LEU A 21 2.64 2.53 16.28
N ARG A 22 3.03 2.63 15.01
CA ARG A 22 2.33 3.44 14.01
C ARG A 22 1.65 2.58 12.98
N THR A 23 0.57 3.09 12.44
CA THR A 23 -0.04 2.50 11.24
C THR A 23 0.87 2.77 10.05
N ALA A 24 1.20 1.72 9.31
CA ALA A 24 2.04 1.77 8.12
C ALA A 24 1.27 1.24 6.90
N PRO A 25 0.42 2.06 6.24
CA PRO A 25 -0.45 1.63 5.15
C PRO A 25 0.30 1.54 3.81
N PHE A 26 1.36 0.74 3.75
CA PHE A 26 2.21 0.63 2.56
C PHE A 26 1.82 -0.51 1.60
N ILE A 27 0.98 -1.43 2.06
CA ILE A 27 0.42 -2.55 1.27
C ILE A 27 -1.11 -2.56 1.33
N GLU A 28 -1.69 -1.41 1.59
CA GLU A 28 -3.14 -1.24 1.66
C GLU A 28 -3.73 -1.11 0.25
N ASP A 29 -5.04 -1.35 0.11
CA ASP A 29 -5.83 -1.12 -1.09
C ASP A 29 -5.54 -2.07 -2.28
N VAL A 30 -5.05 -3.28 -2.00
CA VAL A 30 -4.88 -4.28 -3.05
C VAL A 30 -6.23 -4.88 -3.48
N VAL A 31 -6.34 -5.19 -4.77
CA VAL A 31 -7.52 -5.82 -5.37
C VAL A 31 -7.09 -7.02 -6.19
N VAL A 32 -7.81 -8.12 -6.06
CA VAL A 32 -7.71 -9.29 -6.94
C VAL A 32 -9.10 -9.67 -7.46
N PRO A 33 -9.23 -10.40 -8.59
CA PRO A 33 -10.53 -10.90 -9.03
C PRO A 33 -11.25 -11.62 -7.88
N ALA A 34 -12.53 -11.29 -7.66
CA ALA A 34 -13.31 -11.80 -6.52
C ALA A 34 -13.30 -13.33 -6.43
N ASP A 35 -13.37 -14.02 -7.58
CA ASP A 35 -13.31 -15.48 -7.64
C ASP A 35 -11.96 -16.05 -7.18
N SER A 36 -10.89 -15.29 -7.30
CA SER A 36 -9.54 -15.68 -6.86
C SER A 36 -9.29 -15.38 -5.38
N PHE A 37 -10.14 -14.59 -4.75
CA PHE A 37 -9.95 -14.10 -3.38
C PHE A 37 -9.78 -15.22 -2.34
N PRO A 38 -10.56 -16.32 -2.39
CA PRO A 38 -10.41 -17.42 -1.43
C PRO A 38 -9.05 -18.13 -1.50
N GLU A 39 -8.44 -18.17 -2.68
CA GLU A 39 -7.11 -18.77 -2.88
C GLU A 39 -5.99 -17.75 -2.57
N PHE A 40 -6.19 -16.48 -2.91
CA PHE A 40 -5.26 -15.39 -2.66
C PHE A 40 -5.01 -15.17 -1.16
N MET A 41 -6.08 -15.09 -0.35
CA MET A 41 -6.00 -14.73 1.06
C MET A 41 -5.02 -15.59 1.88
N PRO A 42 -5.05 -16.92 1.83
CA PRO A 42 -4.10 -17.74 2.59
C PRO A 42 -2.64 -17.55 2.17
N ARG A 43 -2.39 -17.18 0.92
CA ARG A 43 -1.05 -16.88 0.41
C ARG A 43 -0.58 -15.50 0.88
N PHE A 44 -1.47 -14.54 0.85
CA PHE A 44 -1.25 -13.19 1.35
C PHE A 44 -0.93 -13.20 2.85
N GLU A 45 -1.75 -13.85 3.67
CA GLU A 45 -1.53 -13.99 5.12
C GLU A 45 -0.19 -14.65 5.44
N ARG A 46 0.23 -15.67 4.69
CA ARG A 46 1.55 -16.29 4.86
C ARG A 46 2.72 -15.34 4.64
N ILE A 47 2.59 -14.34 3.77
CA ILE A 47 3.61 -13.29 3.63
C ILE A 47 3.66 -12.46 4.92
N LEU A 48 2.51 -11.99 5.41
CA LEU A 48 2.43 -11.15 6.61
C LEU A 48 2.97 -11.90 7.84
N ASP A 49 2.61 -13.16 8.01
CA ASP A 49 3.03 -14.02 9.12
C ASP A 49 4.53 -14.29 9.10
N ARG A 50 5.11 -14.54 7.92
CA ARG A 50 6.57 -14.75 7.75
C ARG A 50 7.36 -13.53 8.21
N HIS A 51 6.85 -12.34 7.94
CA HIS A 51 7.42 -11.08 8.42
C HIS A 51 7.00 -10.71 9.84
N LYS A 52 6.20 -11.57 10.52
CA LYS A 52 5.72 -11.35 11.89
C LYS A 52 5.02 -10.01 12.08
N LEU A 53 4.30 -9.57 11.07
CA LEU A 53 3.58 -8.31 11.13
C LEU A 53 2.39 -8.41 12.09
N LEU A 54 2.22 -7.38 12.91
CA LEU A 54 0.95 -7.10 13.55
C LEU A 54 0.15 -6.21 12.58
N TYR A 55 -1.06 -6.61 12.23
CA TYR A 55 -1.85 -5.88 11.23
C TYR A 55 -3.35 -5.96 11.53
N THR A 56 -4.09 -5.12 10.87
CA THR A 56 -5.56 -5.20 10.74
C THR A 56 -5.95 -5.31 9.28
N ILE A 57 -7.01 -6.06 9.01
CA ILE A 57 -7.59 -6.21 7.67
C ILE A 57 -9.02 -5.67 7.70
N ALA A 58 -9.33 -4.86 6.72
CA ALA A 58 -10.68 -4.46 6.35
C ALA A 58 -10.79 -4.50 4.82
N GLY A 59 -11.94 -4.19 4.25
CA GLY A 59 -12.07 -4.06 2.81
C GLY A 59 -13.43 -4.50 2.29
N HIS A 60 -13.48 -4.69 1.00
CA HIS A 60 -14.67 -5.06 0.25
C HIS A 60 -14.48 -6.46 -0.36
N ALA A 61 -14.49 -7.49 0.51
CA ALA A 61 -14.14 -8.86 0.14
C ALA A 61 -14.98 -9.40 -1.03
N GLY A 62 -16.25 -8.96 -1.18
CA GLY A 62 -17.11 -9.30 -2.32
C GLY A 62 -16.60 -8.75 -3.66
N ASP A 63 -15.78 -7.71 -3.62
CA ASP A 63 -15.14 -7.08 -4.78
C ASP A 63 -13.65 -7.45 -4.89
N GLY A 64 -13.16 -8.33 -4.01
CA GLY A 64 -11.76 -8.75 -3.96
C GLY A 64 -10.79 -7.70 -3.43
N ASN A 65 -11.29 -6.63 -2.78
CA ASN A 65 -10.50 -5.53 -2.26
C ASN A 65 -10.13 -5.72 -0.80
N LEU A 66 -8.88 -5.37 -0.45
CA LEU A 66 -8.32 -5.44 0.89
C LEU A 66 -7.65 -4.13 1.30
N HIS A 67 -7.96 -3.67 2.50
CA HIS A 67 -7.25 -2.63 3.21
C HIS A 67 -6.46 -3.26 4.36
N VAL A 68 -5.18 -3.45 4.15
CA VAL A 68 -4.30 -4.06 5.15
C VAL A 68 -3.40 -3.01 5.74
N ILE A 69 -3.48 -2.83 7.05
CA ILE A 69 -2.74 -1.80 7.74
C ILE A 69 -1.84 -2.44 8.79
N PRO A 70 -0.57 -2.65 8.47
CA PRO A 70 0.43 -3.05 9.43
C PRO A 70 0.65 -2.00 10.51
N LEU A 71 1.04 -2.49 11.69
CA LEU A 71 1.39 -1.69 12.86
C LEU A 71 2.87 -1.91 13.15
N MET A 72 3.67 -0.87 12.96
CA MET A 72 5.11 -0.98 13.00
C MET A 72 5.75 0.12 13.83
N LYS A 73 6.95 -0.15 14.36
CA LYS A 73 7.79 0.85 14.98
C LYS A 73 8.69 1.48 13.92
N LEU A 74 8.26 2.57 13.30
CA LEU A 74 8.95 3.21 12.18
C LEU A 74 10.23 3.99 12.59
N SER A 75 10.49 4.14 13.88
CA SER A 75 11.79 4.63 14.37
C SER A 75 12.92 3.59 14.23
N ASP A 76 12.60 2.34 13.96
CA ASP A 76 13.57 1.27 13.71
C ASP A 76 13.89 1.20 12.21
N ASN A 77 15.15 1.39 11.85
CA ASN A 77 15.60 1.33 10.46
C ASN A 77 15.33 -0.02 9.80
N HIS A 78 15.48 -1.13 10.53
CA HIS A 78 15.18 -2.46 10.02
C HIS A 78 13.71 -2.58 9.58
N ASN A 79 12.79 -2.02 10.35
CA ASN A 79 11.37 -1.99 9.97
C ASN A 79 11.14 -1.15 8.71
N VAL A 80 11.81 -0.01 8.57
CA VAL A 80 11.71 0.83 7.36
C VAL A 80 12.26 0.10 6.12
N GLU A 81 13.40 -0.57 6.25
CA GLU A 81 13.99 -1.37 5.17
C GLU A 81 13.08 -2.54 4.77
N SER A 82 12.41 -3.17 5.75
CA SER A 82 11.48 -4.28 5.48
C SER A 82 10.24 -3.86 4.70
N LEU A 83 9.83 -2.59 4.74
CA LEU A 83 8.66 -2.11 4.00
C LEU A 83 8.76 -2.42 2.50
N LYS A 84 9.92 -2.14 1.89
CA LYS A 84 10.12 -2.42 0.47
C LYS A 84 10.04 -3.91 0.15
N VAL A 85 10.71 -4.73 0.95
CA VAL A 85 10.73 -6.20 0.76
C VAL A 85 9.33 -6.78 0.85
N ILE A 86 8.56 -6.35 1.85
CA ILE A 86 7.18 -6.81 2.04
C ILE A 86 6.28 -6.32 0.89
N SER A 87 6.45 -5.07 0.45
CA SER A 87 5.71 -4.53 -0.71
C SER A 87 6.00 -5.35 -1.96
N ASP A 88 7.28 -5.63 -2.26
CA ASP A 88 7.67 -6.41 -3.43
C ASP A 88 7.06 -7.82 -3.40
N GLU A 89 7.06 -8.50 -2.25
CA GLU A 89 6.45 -9.83 -2.10
C GLU A 89 4.92 -9.80 -2.27
N VAL A 90 4.25 -8.82 -1.66
CA VAL A 90 2.79 -8.65 -1.75
C VAL A 90 2.38 -8.31 -3.17
N TYR A 91 3.04 -7.34 -3.79
CA TYR A 91 2.67 -6.88 -5.13
C TYR A 91 3.00 -7.90 -6.21
N SER A 92 4.06 -8.68 -6.04
CA SER A 92 4.34 -9.83 -6.89
C SER A 92 3.21 -10.88 -6.81
N LEU A 93 2.69 -11.15 -5.60
CA LEU A 93 1.55 -12.03 -5.43
C LEU A 93 0.28 -11.44 -6.08
N VAL A 94 0.02 -10.15 -5.90
CA VAL A 94 -1.12 -9.47 -6.54
C VAL A 94 -1.03 -9.57 -8.07
N GLN A 95 0.15 -9.34 -8.65
CA GLN A 95 0.39 -9.47 -10.09
C GLN A 95 0.14 -10.90 -10.59
N GLU A 96 0.56 -11.93 -9.84
CA GLU A 96 0.31 -13.34 -10.17
C GLU A 96 -1.19 -13.62 -10.36
N TYR A 97 -2.02 -13.00 -9.53
CA TYR A 97 -3.48 -13.08 -9.62
C TYR A 97 -4.11 -12.07 -10.59
N ARG A 98 -3.31 -11.34 -11.38
CA ARG A 98 -3.76 -10.28 -12.29
C ARG A 98 -4.59 -9.21 -11.57
N GLY A 99 -4.21 -8.91 -10.34
CA GLY A 99 -4.82 -7.91 -9.49
C GLY A 99 -4.25 -6.51 -9.73
N SER A 100 -4.69 -5.58 -8.88
CA SER A 100 -4.19 -4.21 -8.82
C SER A 100 -3.59 -3.94 -7.45
N ILE A 101 -2.47 -3.25 -7.40
CA ILE A 101 -1.83 -2.82 -6.14
C ILE A 101 -2.53 -1.60 -5.53
N THR A 102 -3.48 -1.00 -6.25
CA THR A 102 -4.32 0.10 -5.81
C THR A 102 -5.73 -0.08 -6.38
N GLY A 103 -6.72 -0.17 -5.53
CA GLY A 103 -8.11 -0.42 -5.88
C GLY A 103 -8.92 0.87 -6.00
N GLU A 104 -9.12 1.59 -4.90
CA GLU A 104 -9.99 2.76 -4.81
C GLU A 104 -9.30 4.03 -4.29
N HIS A 105 -8.15 3.90 -3.59
CA HIS A 105 -7.47 5.03 -2.94
C HIS A 105 -6.44 5.72 -3.83
N ASN A 106 -6.16 5.19 -5.01
CA ASN A 106 -5.14 5.71 -5.93
C ASN A 106 -3.69 5.47 -5.45
N ASP A 107 -2.72 5.59 -6.36
CA ASP A 107 -1.30 5.27 -6.12
C ASP A 107 -0.61 6.24 -5.17
N GLY A 108 -0.93 7.52 -5.31
CA GLY A 108 -0.38 8.59 -4.48
C GLY A 108 1.15 8.65 -4.54
N LEU A 109 1.76 8.64 -3.36
CA LEU A 109 3.20 8.60 -3.17
C LEU A 109 3.69 7.16 -2.88
N ILE A 110 2.93 6.41 -2.07
CA ILE A 110 3.39 5.14 -1.49
C ILE A 110 3.44 4.02 -2.52
N HIS A 111 2.44 3.92 -3.40
CA HIS A 111 2.37 2.87 -4.41
C HIS A 111 3.10 3.22 -5.72
N ALA A 112 3.35 4.51 -5.96
CA ALA A 112 3.95 4.96 -7.21
C ALA A 112 5.27 4.28 -7.62
N PRO A 113 6.22 3.96 -6.73
CA PRO A 113 7.43 3.22 -7.09
C PRO A 113 7.18 1.78 -7.54
N PHE A 114 6.00 1.23 -7.25
CA PHE A 114 5.63 -0.15 -7.52
C PHE A 114 4.68 -0.31 -8.71
N LEU A 115 4.41 0.76 -9.46
CA LEU A 115 3.52 0.73 -10.63
C LEU A 115 3.99 -0.24 -11.72
N HIS A 116 5.28 -0.59 -11.74
CA HIS A 116 5.83 -1.60 -12.64
C HIS A 116 5.26 -3.02 -12.41
N TYR A 117 4.57 -3.28 -11.29
CA TYR A 117 3.81 -4.51 -11.09
C TYR A 117 2.48 -4.54 -11.88
N MET A 118 2.01 -3.38 -12.35
CA MET A 118 0.74 -3.26 -13.10
C MET A 118 0.95 -2.84 -14.55
N TYR A 119 1.99 -2.07 -14.83
CA TYR A 119 2.21 -1.43 -16.12
C TYR A 119 3.63 -1.71 -16.62
N ASP A 120 3.76 -1.88 -17.93
CA ASP A 120 5.04 -1.98 -18.61
C ASP A 120 5.74 -0.62 -18.73
N ASP A 121 6.99 -0.63 -19.15
CA ASP A 121 7.81 0.57 -19.27
C ASP A 121 7.21 1.57 -20.27
N GLU A 122 6.56 1.09 -21.35
CA GLU A 122 5.94 1.95 -22.37
C GLU A 122 4.78 2.77 -21.75
N MET A 123 3.97 2.13 -20.93
CA MET A 123 2.87 2.82 -20.22
C MET A 123 3.40 3.79 -19.17
N LEU A 124 4.43 3.43 -18.42
CA LEU A 124 5.06 4.32 -17.44
C LEU A 124 5.69 5.55 -18.10
N GLU A 125 6.32 5.38 -19.26
CA GLU A 125 6.79 6.50 -20.09
C GLU A 125 5.66 7.39 -20.59
N LEU A 126 4.53 6.79 -20.96
CA LEU A 126 3.34 7.55 -21.38
C LEU A 126 2.80 8.42 -20.23
N PHE A 127 2.75 7.91 -19.00
CA PHE A 127 2.38 8.72 -17.83
C PHE A 127 3.32 9.91 -17.66
N GLN A 128 4.63 9.72 -17.83
CA GLN A 128 5.59 10.81 -17.77
C GLN A 128 5.40 11.82 -18.90
N LYS A 129 5.13 11.38 -20.13
CA LYS A 129 4.85 12.26 -21.27
C LYS A 129 3.61 13.11 -21.02
N VAL A 130 2.52 12.50 -20.52
CA VAL A 130 1.30 13.24 -20.15
C VAL A 130 1.59 14.27 -19.06
N LYS A 131 2.31 13.89 -18.01
CA LYS A 131 2.72 14.82 -16.95
C LYS A 131 3.48 16.02 -17.55
N ASN A 132 4.43 15.79 -18.42
CA ASN A 132 5.25 16.84 -19.02
C ASN A 132 4.47 17.79 -19.95
N ILE A 133 3.40 17.29 -20.61
CA ILE A 133 2.54 18.12 -21.45
C ILE A 133 1.76 19.12 -20.59
N PHE A 134 1.18 18.67 -19.48
CA PHE A 134 0.34 19.52 -18.63
C PHE A 134 1.10 20.29 -17.57
N ASP A 135 2.30 19.84 -17.21
CA ASP A 135 3.13 20.44 -16.18
C ASP A 135 4.62 20.38 -16.55
N PRO A 136 5.04 21.09 -17.61
CA PRO A 136 6.41 21.04 -18.11
C PRO A 136 7.45 21.55 -17.10
N ASN A 137 7.03 22.36 -16.16
CA ASN A 137 7.90 22.90 -15.11
C ASN A 137 7.84 22.12 -13.79
N ASN A 138 7.08 21.00 -13.77
CA ASN A 138 6.90 20.14 -12.60
C ASN A 138 6.51 20.90 -11.32
N ILE A 139 5.52 21.80 -11.43
CA ILE A 139 5.03 22.65 -10.34
C ILE A 139 3.93 21.94 -9.54
N PHE A 140 3.06 21.18 -10.22
CA PHE A 140 1.90 20.53 -9.60
C PHE A 140 2.25 19.17 -9.01
N ASN A 141 2.21 19.06 -7.68
CA ASN A 141 2.53 17.82 -6.95
C ASN A 141 3.83 17.17 -7.39
N PRO A 142 4.97 17.87 -7.36
CA PRO A 142 6.25 17.32 -7.74
C PRO A 142 6.59 16.08 -6.88
N GLY A 143 7.14 15.05 -7.49
CA GLY A 143 7.51 13.81 -6.80
C GLY A 143 6.29 13.02 -6.28
N LYS A 144 5.16 13.09 -6.97
CA LYS A 144 3.95 12.31 -6.68
C LYS A 144 3.51 11.58 -7.96
N LYS A 145 3.08 10.33 -7.82
CA LYS A 145 2.53 9.45 -8.86
C LYS A 145 3.50 9.09 -10.00
N VAL A 146 4.16 10.05 -10.59
CA VAL A 146 5.03 9.86 -11.75
C VAL A 146 6.48 10.15 -11.37
N GLY A 147 7.41 9.25 -11.73
CA GLY A 147 8.83 9.40 -11.47
C GLY A 147 9.22 9.32 -9.99
N VAL A 148 8.41 8.69 -9.16
CA VAL A 148 8.67 8.48 -7.73
C VAL A 148 9.56 7.25 -7.56
N ARG A 149 10.63 7.39 -6.78
CA ARG A 149 11.51 6.28 -6.39
C ARG A 149 11.25 5.89 -4.95
N TRP A 150 11.65 4.68 -4.59
CA TRP A 150 11.53 4.21 -3.20
C TRP A 150 12.29 5.11 -2.21
N GLU A 151 13.48 5.57 -2.58
CA GLU A 151 14.31 6.46 -1.76
C GLU A 151 13.58 7.76 -1.41
N ASP A 152 12.79 8.27 -2.36
CA ASP A 152 12.01 9.49 -2.16
C ASP A 152 10.92 9.28 -1.08
N ILE A 153 10.34 8.06 -0.99
CA ILE A 153 9.35 7.72 0.06
C ILE A 153 9.98 7.68 1.45
N VAL A 154 11.15 7.09 1.56
CA VAL A 154 11.84 6.90 2.85
C VAL A 154 12.04 8.22 3.60
N GLU A 155 12.22 9.32 2.87
CA GLU A 155 12.36 10.66 3.44
C GLU A 155 11.05 11.18 4.10
N TYR A 156 9.89 10.72 3.63
CA TYR A 156 8.58 11.12 4.16
C TYR A 156 8.10 10.27 5.34
N ILE A 157 8.79 9.19 5.68
CA ILE A 157 8.41 8.34 6.80
C ILE A 157 8.62 9.07 8.13
N ASP A 158 7.54 9.23 8.88
CA ASP A 158 7.61 9.82 10.22
C ASP A 158 8.22 8.85 11.23
N ARG A 159 9.46 9.13 11.62
CA ARG A 159 10.26 8.31 12.53
C ARG A 159 10.25 8.78 14.00
N ARG A 160 9.38 9.72 14.34
CA ARG A 160 9.36 10.39 15.65
C ARG A 160 8.81 9.55 16.80
N ILE A 161 8.71 8.22 16.67
CA ILE A 161 8.32 7.33 17.77
C ILE A 161 9.21 6.10 17.80
#